data_d52985de901ea71b5127b4430e65d49a
#
_entry.id   d52985de901ea71b5127b4430e65d49a
#
_cell.length_a   1.000
_cell.length_b   1.000
_cell.length_c   1.000
_cell.angle_alpha   90.00
_cell.angle_beta   90.00
_cell.angle_gamma   90.00
#
_symmetry.space_group_name_H-M   'P 1'
#
loop_
_entity.id
_entity.type
_entity.pdbx_description
1 polymer ?
#
loop_
_entity_poly.entity_id
_entity_poly.type
_entity_poly.pdbx_seq_one_letter_code
_entity_poly.pdbx_strand_id
1 'polypeptide(L)'
;EKRFVRESVESGKPVLGICLGAQLIASSLGARVYPGPHKEIGWFPVYACGRDPDAFAFPDRTEVFHWHGETFDLPGGAVRLARSDACPHQAFQIGARAIGLQFHLETTPESADALIANCCRELVPAPYVQSEQQLRSAPASRYAGINRLMTSVLAYITRTAV
;
A
#
# COMPACT_ATOMS: atom_id res chain seq x y z
N GLU A 1 -1.71 8.17 -19.35
CA GLU A 1 -1.40 8.03 -17.90
C GLU A 1 -0.11 7.26 -17.66
N LYS A 2 0.01 6.01 -18.11
CA LYS A 2 1.19 5.14 -17.86
C LYS A 2 2.52 5.77 -18.28
N ARG A 3 2.56 6.46 -19.44
CA ARG A 3 3.78 7.13 -19.91
C ARG A 3 4.20 8.23 -18.95
N PHE A 4 3.26 9.05 -18.48
CA PHE A 4 3.53 10.13 -17.53
C PHE A 4 4.07 9.58 -16.19
N VAL A 5 3.46 8.49 -15.69
CA VAL A 5 3.92 7.85 -14.44
C VAL A 5 5.34 7.31 -14.61
N ARG A 6 5.61 6.59 -15.70
CA ARG A 6 6.95 6.08 -16.00
C ARG A 6 7.98 7.21 -16.06
N GLU A 7 7.74 8.24 -16.85
CA GLU A 7 8.64 9.40 -16.99
C GLU A 7 8.88 10.10 -15.63
N SER A 8 7.86 10.18 -14.77
CA SER A 8 7.99 10.75 -13.44
C SER A 8 8.90 9.90 -12.53
N VAL A 9 8.73 8.59 -12.54
CA VAL A 9 9.58 7.65 -11.79
C VAL A 9 11.02 7.68 -12.31
N GLU A 10 11.22 7.56 -13.62
CA GLU A 10 12.54 7.54 -14.25
C GLU A 10 13.30 8.86 -14.07
N SER A 11 12.59 9.98 -13.99
CA SER A 11 13.20 11.29 -13.72
C SER A 11 13.54 11.52 -12.24
N GLY A 12 13.32 10.55 -11.35
CA GLY A 12 13.62 10.64 -9.92
C GLY A 12 12.71 11.59 -9.13
N LYS A 13 11.55 11.95 -9.67
CA LYS A 13 10.55 12.74 -8.93
C LYS A 13 9.98 11.95 -7.77
N PRO A 14 9.54 12.61 -6.67
CA PRO A 14 8.74 11.95 -5.64
C PRO A 14 7.44 11.42 -6.24
N VAL A 15 7.22 10.11 -6.13
CA VAL A 15 5.99 9.46 -6.59
C VAL A 15 5.50 8.52 -5.50
N LEU A 16 4.25 8.66 -5.12
CA LEU A 16 3.55 7.74 -4.22
C LEU A 16 2.32 7.19 -4.94
N GLY A 17 2.24 5.88 -5.04
CA GLY A 17 1.04 5.18 -5.50
C GLY A 17 0.42 4.38 -4.37
N ILE A 18 -0.90 4.53 -4.16
CA ILE A 18 -1.65 3.81 -3.14
C ILE A 18 -2.69 2.95 -3.82
N CYS A 19 -2.78 1.68 -3.45
CA CYS A 19 -3.69 0.68 -3.97
C CYS A 19 -3.65 0.61 -5.51
N LEU A 20 -4.66 1.11 -6.20
CA LEU A 20 -4.68 1.25 -7.65
C LEU A 20 -3.49 2.07 -8.20
N GLY A 21 -3.04 3.07 -7.44
CA GLY A 21 -1.85 3.87 -7.78
C GLY A 21 -0.56 3.05 -7.77
N ALA A 22 -0.40 2.12 -6.82
CA ALA A 22 0.74 1.20 -6.80
C ALA A 22 0.71 0.25 -8.00
N GLN A 23 -0.46 -0.29 -8.33
CA GLN A 23 -0.68 -1.12 -9.52
C GLN A 23 -0.38 -0.34 -10.81
N LEU A 24 -0.76 0.93 -10.86
CA LEU A 24 -0.46 1.82 -11.99
C LEU A 24 1.05 2.04 -12.15
N ILE A 25 1.78 2.29 -11.06
CA ILE A 25 3.25 2.39 -11.10
C ILE A 25 3.84 1.06 -11.62
N ALA A 26 3.46 -0.07 -11.02
CA ALA A 26 3.95 -1.39 -11.42
C ALA A 26 3.71 -1.65 -12.91
N SER A 27 2.48 -1.44 -13.38
CA SER A 27 2.12 -1.69 -14.78
C SER A 27 2.75 -0.69 -15.76
N SER A 28 3.02 0.55 -15.33
CA SER A 28 3.72 1.54 -16.15
C SER A 28 5.18 1.17 -16.40
N LEU A 29 5.76 0.38 -15.50
CA LEU A 29 7.12 -0.16 -15.58
C LEU A 29 7.16 -1.59 -16.15
N GLY A 30 6.05 -2.07 -16.72
CA GLY A 30 5.98 -3.35 -17.43
C GLY A 30 5.62 -4.56 -16.56
N ALA A 31 5.36 -4.38 -15.26
CA ALA A 31 4.91 -5.47 -14.41
C ALA A 31 3.42 -5.81 -14.65
N ARG A 32 3.05 -7.06 -14.43
CA ARG A 32 1.67 -7.51 -14.55
C ARG A 32 0.88 -7.12 -13.31
N VAL A 33 -0.40 -6.80 -13.50
CA VAL A 33 -1.41 -6.66 -12.46
C VAL A 33 -2.45 -7.75 -12.69
N TYR A 34 -2.85 -8.46 -11.64
CA TYR A 34 -3.73 -9.63 -11.74
C TYR A 34 -4.48 -9.87 -10.42
N PRO A 35 -5.60 -10.62 -10.44
CA PRO A 35 -6.29 -11.01 -9.21
C PRO A 35 -5.38 -11.79 -8.28
N GLY A 36 -5.30 -11.37 -7.03
CA GLY A 36 -4.57 -12.06 -5.97
C GLY A 36 -5.27 -13.37 -5.55
N PRO A 37 -4.56 -14.25 -4.81
CA PRO A 37 -5.15 -15.47 -4.29
C PRO A 37 -6.23 -15.20 -3.24
N HIS A 38 -6.18 -14.06 -2.59
CA HIS A 38 -7.12 -13.62 -1.56
C HIS A 38 -7.45 -12.14 -1.72
N LYS A 39 -8.68 -11.77 -1.37
CA LYS A 39 -9.02 -10.38 -1.05
C LYS A 39 -8.55 -10.08 0.36
N GLU A 40 -8.01 -8.89 0.56
CA GLU A 40 -7.71 -8.34 1.88
C GLU A 40 -8.57 -7.10 2.09
N ILE A 41 -9.52 -7.18 3.01
CA ILE A 41 -10.40 -6.08 3.39
C ILE A 41 -10.45 -5.99 4.91
N GLY A 42 -9.88 -4.92 5.44
CA GLY A 42 -9.82 -4.67 6.88
C GLY A 42 -8.41 -4.43 7.40
N TRP A 43 -8.25 -4.62 8.69
CA TRP A 43 -7.02 -4.38 9.43
C TRP A 43 -6.22 -5.68 9.56
N PHE A 44 -5.13 -5.78 8.84
CA PHE A 44 -4.21 -6.91 8.86
C PHE A 44 -2.76 -6.43 8.91
N PRO A 45 -1.84 -7.23 9.49
CA PRO A 45 -0.45 -6.87 9.56
C PRO A 45 0.25 -6.97 8.20
N VAL A 46 1.17 -6.04 7.98
CA VAL A 46 2.23 -6.18 7.00
C VAL A 46 3.56 -6.36 7.72
N TYR A 47 4.48 -7.05 7.08
CA TYR A 47 5.79 -7.38 7.59
C TYR A 47 6.85 -6.79 6.68
N ALA A 48 7.85 -6.13 7.27
CA ALA A 48 8.97 -5.57 6.51
C ALA A 48 9.74 -6.68 5.79
N CYS A 49 10.19 -6.40 4.57
CA CYS A 49 10.99 -7.30 3.74
C CYS A 49 12.39 -6.74 3.55
N GLY A 50 13.36 -7.44 4.15
CA GLY A 50 14.76 -7.05 4.00
C GLY A 50 15.13 -5.75 4.75
N ARG A 51 16.39 -5.37 4.63
CA ARG A 51 16.92 -4.09 5.13
C ARG A 51 17.90 -3.57 4.09
N ASP A 52 17.34 -2.90 3.08
CA ASP A 52 18.16 -2.13 2.14
C ASP A 52 18.40 -0.76 2.77
N PRO A 53 19.65 -0.33 2.99
CA PRO A 53 19.96 0.95 3.63
C PRO A 53 19.47 2.16 2.82
N ASP A 54 19.28 1.98 1.51
CA ASP A 54 18.83 3.05 0.61
C ASP A 54 17.30 3.05 0.41
N ALA A 55 16.59 2.11 1.03
CA ALA A 55 15.13 2.00 0.93
C ALA A 55 14.42 2.49 2.21
N PHE A 56 13.14 2.84 2.06
CA PHE A 56 12.29 3.17 3.20
C PHE A 56 12.13 1.96 4.12
N ALA A 57 12.42 2.16 5.40
CA ALA A 57 12.31 1.10 6.40
C ALA A 57 10.93 1.14 7.07
N PHE A 58 10.09 0.15 6.77
CA PHE A 58 8.89 -0.11 7.56
C PHE A 58 9.25 -0.71 8.93
N PRO A 59 8.37 -0.54 9.96
CA PRO A 59 8.46 -1.34 11.18
C PRO A 59 8.41 -2.84 10.83
N ASP A 60 9.10 -3.68 11.62
CA ASP A 60 9.17 -5.14 11.36
C ASP A 60 7.78 -5.76 11.19
N ARG A 61 6.80 -5.29 11.94
CA ARG A 61 5.37 -5.62 11.82
C ARG A 61 4.54 -4.39 12.13
N THR A 62 3.57 -4.09 11.27
CA THR A 62 2.60 -3.02 11.52
C THR A 62 1.23 -3.40 10.97
N GLU A 63 0.18 -3.08 11.71
CA GLU A 63 -1.20 -3.28 11.27
C GLU A 63 -1.64 -2.10 10.41
N VAL A 64 -2.15 -2.39 9.22
CA VAL A 64 -2.56 -1.39 8.23
C VAL A 64 -3.95 -1.69 7.70
N PHE A 65 -4.56 -0.73 7.04
CA PHE A 65 -5.88 -0.89 6.43
C PHE A 65 -5.75 -1.40 5.00
N HIS A 66 -6.48 -2.45 4.68
CA HIS A 66 -6.52 -3.07 3.35
C HIS A 66 -7.91 -2.95 2.73
N TRP A 67 -7.95 -2.74 1.42
CA TRP A 67 -9.17 -2.88 0.61
C TRP A 67 -8.76 -3.20 -0.83
N HIS A 68 -8.39 -4.44 -1.10
CA HIS A 68 -7.98 -4.87 -2.44
C HIS A 68 -8.20 -6.37 -2.68
N GLY A 69 -8.27 -6.75 -3.95
CA GLY A 69 -8.35 -8.14 -4.40
C GLY A 69 -7.39 -8.44 -5.53
N GLU A 70 -6.73 -7.42 -6.06
CA GLU A 70 -5.68 -7.55 -7.06
C GLU A 70 -4.30 -7.37 -6.44
N THR A 71 -3.29 -7.85 -7.13
CA THR A 71 -1.88 -7.73 -6.83
C THR A 71 -1.07 -7.49 -8.10
N PHE A 72 0.24 -7.37 -7.97
CA PHE A 72 1.14 -7.11 -9.09
C PHE A 72 2.45 -7.89 -8.92
N ASP A 73 3.12 -8.13 -10.04
CA ASP A 73 4.52 -8.53 -10.02
C ASP A 73 5.40 -7.33 -9.64
N LEU A 74 6.52 -7.58 -8.97
CA LEU A 74 7.48 -6.50 -8.71
C LEU A 74 8.07 -6.00 -10.03
N PRO A 75 8.07 -4.68 -10.28
CA PRO A 75 8.78 -4.11 -11.42
C PRO A 75 10.28 -4.43 -11.37
N GLY A 76 10.92 -4.50 -12.53
CA GLY A 76 12.37 -4.66 -12.60
C GLY A 76 13.10 -3.55 -11.84
N GLY A 77 14.07 -3.93 -11.00
CA GLY A 77 14.82 -3.00 -10.16
C GLY A 77 14.09 -2.52 -8.90
N ALA A 78 12.89 -3.01 -8.62
CA ALA A 78 12.17 -2.67 -7.39
C ALA A 78 12.75 -3.40 -6.17
N VAL A 79 12.84 -2.67 -5.06
CA VAL A 79 13.07 -3.23 -3.73
C VAL A 79 11.71 -3.52 -3.09
N ARG A 80 11.49 -4.77 -2.67
CA ARG A 80 10.28 -5.13 -1.92
C ARG A 80 10.40 -4.64 -0.49
N LEU A 81 9.46 -3.80 -0.06
CA LEU A 81 9.47 -3.18 1.26
C LEU A 81 8.62 -3.95 2.29
N ALA A 82 7.49 -4.49 1.86
CA ALA A 82 6.57 -5.20 2.76
C ALA A 82 5.79 -6.31 2.07
N ARG A 83 5.34 -7.29 2.87
CA ARG A 83 4.43 -8.38 2.51
C ARG A 83 3.35 -8.54 3.57
N SER A 84 2.26 -9.23 3.26
CA SER A 84 1.32 -9.79 4.24
C SER A 84 1.30 -11.32 4.16
N ASP A 85 0.49 -11.97 4.99
CA ASP A 85 0.29 -13.43 4.90
C ASP A 85 -0.52 -13.82 3.66
N ALA A 86 -1.37 -12.92 3.17
CA ALA A 86 -2.22 -13.14 2.00
C ALA A 86 -1.57 -12.68 0.68
N CYS A 87 -0.61 -11.75 0.72
CA CYS A 87 -0.03 -11.15 -0.48
C CYS A 87 1.47 -10.86 -0.30
N PRO A 88 2.33 -11.39 -1.20
CA PRO A 88 3.78 -11.21 -1.10
C PRO A 88 4.24 -9.80 -1.47
N HIS A 89 3.45 -9.01 -2.19
CA HIS A 89 3.83 -7.71 -2.70
C HIS A 89 2.89 -6.62 -2.17
N GLN A 90 3.14 -6.17 -0.94
CA GLN A 90 2.35 -5.14 -0.28
C GLN A 90 2.94 -3.74 -0.41
N ALA A 91 4.25 -3.64 -0.55
CA ALA A 91 4.92 -2.37 -0.80
C ALA A 91 6.24 -2.59 -1.53
N PHE A 92 6.61 -1.64 -2.38
CA PHE A 92 7.87 -1.62 -3.11
C PHE A 92 8.39 -0.19 -3.28
N GLN A 93 9.69 -0.09 -3.54
CA GLN A 93 10.36 1.16 -3.90
C GLN A 93 11.11 1.01 -5.23
N ILE A 94 11.04 2.03 -6.06
CA ILE A 94 11.84 2.18 -7.28
C ILE A 94 12.74 3.41 -7.11
N GLY A 95 14.04 3.23 -7.31
CA GLY A 95 15.00 4.31 -7.08
C GLY A 95 14.88 4.89 -5.68
N ALA A 96 15.21 6.17 -5.52
CA ALA A 96 15.25 6.81 -4.20
C ALA A 96 13.91 7.36 -3.70
N ARG A 97 12.92 7.58 -4.57
CA ARG A 97 11.79 8.46 -4.25
C ARG A 97 10.43 8.01 -4.81
N ALA A 98 10.34 6.84 -5.42
CA ALA A 98 9.06 6.29 -5.88
C ALA A 98 8.66 5.08 -5.04
N ILE A 99 7.50 5.14 -4.38
CA ILE A 99 6.98 4.08 -3.52
C ILE A 99 5.57 3.70 -3.97
N GLY A 100 5.31 2.39 -4.06
CA GLY A 100 3.98 1.82 -4.23
C GLY A 100 3.54 1.08 -2.98
N LEU A 101 2.33 1.38 -2.50
CA LEU A 101 1.68 0.74 -1.36
C LEU A 101 0.39 0.08 -1.83
N GLN A 102 0.23 -1.23 -1.65
CA GLN A 102 -1.03 -1.92 -1.96
C GLN A 102 -2.09 -1.64 -0.88
N PHE A 103 -1.67 -1.42 0.34
CA PHE A 103 -2.51 -1.05 1.48
C PHE A 103 -2.65 0.47 1.61
N HIS A 104 -3.50 0.89 2.55
CA HIS A 104 -3.87 2.28 2.77
C HIS A 104 -3.30 2.81 4.10
N LEU A 105 -2.54 3.88 4.04
CA LEU A 105 -2.04 4.61 5.21
C LEU A 105 -2.73 5.98 5.37
N GLU A 106 -3.45 6.42 4.34
CA GLU A 106 -4.17 7.70 4.28
C GLU A 106 -5.57 7.62 4.90
N THR A 107 -6.09 6.41 5.11
CA THR A 107 -7.46 6.22 5.59
C THR A 107 -7.69 6.88 6.95
N THR A 108 -8.81 7.56 7.06
CA THR A 108 -9.35 8.15 8.30
C THR A 108 -10.63 7.43 8.71
N PRO A 109 -11.13 7.60 9.95
CA PRO A 109 -12.43 7.05 10.35
C PRO A 109 -13.55 7.41 9.36
N GLU A 110 -13.60 8.67 8.94
CA GLU A 110 -14.64 9.19 8.02
C GLU A 110 -14.53 8.55 6.63
N SER A 111 -13.31 8.43 6.10
CA SER A 111 -13.12 7.81 4.77
C SER A 111 -13.37 6.30 4.82
N ALA A 112 -13.04 5.63 5.92
CA ALA A 112 -13.38 4.22 6.14
C ALA A 112 -14.88 4.00 6.19
N ASP A 113 -15.62 4.84 6.93
CA ASP A 113 -17.08 4.77 7.01
C ASP A 113 -17.74 4.98 5.65
N ALA A 114 -17.24 5.94 4.87
CA ALA A 114 -17.73 6.18 3.50
C ALA A 114 -17.44 4.97 2.58
N LEU A 115 -16.26 4.38 2.68
CA LEU A 115 -15.89 3.20 1.89
C LEU A 115 -16.76 2.00 2.25
N ILE A 116 -16.96 1.72 3.54
CA ILE A 116 -17.82 0.65 4.02
C ILE A 116 -19.26 0.85 3.51
N ALA A 117 -19.81 2.06 3.61
CA ALA A 117 -21.16 2.35 3.18
C ALA A 117 -21.36 2.13 1.67
N ASN A 118 -20.37 2.51 0.85
CA ASN A 118 -20.48 2.42 -0.61
C ASN A 118 -20.09 1.03 -1.17
N CYS A 119 -19.23 0.28 -0.46
CA CYS A 119 -18.66 -0.97 -0.94
C CYS A 119 -19.02 -2.18 -0.06
N CYS A 120 -20.06 -2.12 0.77
CA CYS A 120 -20.45 -3.19 1.69
C CYS A 120 -20.69 -4.54 0.98
N ARG A 121 -21.05 -4.55 -0.29
CA ARG A 121 -21.23 -5.77 -1.11
C ARG A 121 -19.93 -6.55 -1.31
N GLU A 122 -18.77 -5.95 -1.10
CA GLU A 122 -17.47 -6.61 -1.18
C GLU A 122 -17.13 -7.38 0.11
N LEU A 123 -17.83 -7.14 1.20
CA LEU A 123 -17.62 -7.78 2.50
C LEU A 123 -18.18 -9.22 2.52
N VAL A 124 -17.75 -10.02 1.55
CA VAL A 124 -18.08 -11.44 1.49
C VAL A 124 -17.14 -12.19 2.44
N PRO A 125 -17.67 -13.02 3.36
CA PRO A 125 -16.86 -13.75 4.32
C PRO A 125 -15.74 -14.56 3.65
N ALA A 126 -14.50 -14.27 4.04
CA ALA A 126 -13.28 -14.94 3.57
C ALA A 126 -12.17 -14.79 4.64
N PRO A 127 -11.07 -15.56 4.55
CA PRO A 127 -10.02 -15.55 5.59
C PRO A 127 -9.41 -14.17 5.90
N TYR A 128 -9.32 -13.29 4.89
CA TYR A 128 -8.74 -11.94 5.03
C TYR A 128 -9.77 -10.84 4.74
N VAL A 129 -11.05 -11.11 5.01
CA VAL A 129 -12.13 -10.12 4.88
C VAL A 129 -12.83 -9.97 6.23
N GLN A 130 -12.69 -8.81 6.85
CA GLN A 130 -13.39 -8.47 8.08
C GLN A 130 -14.84 -8.11 7.81
N SER A 131 -15.71 -8.41 8.76
CA SER A 131 -17.11 -7.98 8.71
C SER A 131 -17.22 -6.45 8.88
N GLU A 132 -18.35 -5.88 8.46
CA GLU A 132 -18.66 -4.48 8.68
C GLU A 132 -18.54 -4.09 10.16
N GLN A 133 -19.04 -4.95 11.07
CA GLN A 133 -18.95 -4.72 12.51
C GLN A 133 -17.49 -4.64 12.98
N GLN A 134 -16.62 -5.54 12.51
CA GLN A 134 -15.19 -5.52 12.83
C GLN A 134 -14.50 -4.26 12.30
N LEU A 135 -14.80 -3.86 11.07
CA LEU A 135 -14.26 -2.64 10.46
C LEU A 135 -14.65 -1.39 11.26
N ARG A 136 -15.94 -1.25 11.60
CA ARG A 136 -16.47 -0.10 12.36
C ARG A 136 -16.02 -0.07 13.82
N SER A 137 -15.56 -1.19 14.37
CA SER A 137 -15.05 -1.25 15.75
C SER A 137 -13.60 -0.78 15.90
N ALA A 138 -12.92 -0.43 14.80
CA ALA A 138 -11.54 0.02 14.84
C ALA A 138 -11.40 1.34 15.62
N PRO A 139 -10.53 1.40 16.65
CA PRO A 139 -10.37 2.61 17.44
C PRO A 139 -9.65 3.71 16.65
N ALA A 140 -9.93 4.97 16.96
CA ALA A 140 -9.32 6.13 16.32
C ALA A 140 -7.77 6.10 16.37
N SER A 141 -7.19 5.51 17.41
CA SER A 141 -5.73 5.35 17.55
C SER A 141 -5.10 4.52 16.45
N ARG A 142 -5.84 3.57 15.87
CA ARG A 142 -5.37 2.72 14.76
C ARG A 142 -5.20 3.54 13.50
N TYR A 143 -6.16 4.40 13.18
CA TYR A 143 -6.08 5.36 12.06
C TYR A 143 -4.95 6.38 12.28
N ALA A 144 -4.85 6.95 13.47
CA ALA A 144 -3.76 7.87 13.81
C ALA A 144 -2.38 7.20 13.65
N GLY A 145 -2.27 5.91 13.94
CA GLY A 145 -1.05 5.12 13.74
C GLY A 145 -0.62 5.05 12.28
N ILE A 146 -1.53 4.65 11.39
CA ILE A 146 -1.21 4.56 9.96
C ILE A 146 -0.98 5.95 9.33
N ASN A 147 -1.71 6.98 9.78
CA ASN A 147 -1.50 8.33 9.26
C ASN A 147 -0.13 8.91 9.67
N ARG A 148 0.38 8.59 10.86
CA ARG A 148 1.78 8.93 11.23
C ARG A 148 2.78 8.22 10.33
N LEU A 149 2.55 6.94 10.02
CA LEU A 149 3.41 6.20 9.10
C LEU A 149 3.36 6.79 7.69
N MET A 150 2.19 7.23 7.22
CA MET A 150 2.05 7.98 5.96
C MET A 150 2.92 9.24 5.97
N THR A 151 2.89 10.01 7.05
CA THR A 151 3.72 11.21 7.19
C THR A 151 5.22 10.87 7.05
N SER A 152 5.65 9.74 7.62
CA SER A 152 7.04 9.27 7.48
C SER A 152 7.39 8.88 6.04
N VAL A 153 6.49 8.20 5.32
CA VAL A 153 6.65 7.87 3.90
C VAL A 153 6.78 9.13 3.06
N LEU A 154 5.88 10.10 3.26
CA LEU A 154 5.89 11.38 2.53
C LEU A 154 7.18 12.16 2.79
N ALA A 155 7.61 12.27 4.06
CA ALA A 155 8.87 12.93 4.41
C ALA A 155 10.07 12.25 3.74
N TYR A 156 10.07 10.92 3.68
CA TYR A 156 11.14 10.16 3.04
C TYR A 156 11.23 10.43 1.54
N ILE A 157 10.13 10.36 0.79
CA ILE A 157 10.17 10.55 -0.67
C ILE A 157 10.39 12.01 -1.08
N THR A 158 10.03 12.97 -0.21
CA THR A 158 10.20 14.42 -0.48
C THR A 158 11.49 15.00 0.06
N ARG A 159 12.35 14.19 0.74
CA ARG A 159 13.62 14.67 1.25
C ARG A 159 14.49 15.23 0.13
N THR A 160 15.22 16.30 0.41
CA THR A 160 16.23 16.83 -0.50
C THR A 160 17.37 15.82 -0.65
N ALA A 161 17.79 15.56 -1.89
CA ALA A 161 19.03 14.81 -2.09
C ALA A 161 20.18 15.58 -1.46
N VAL A 162 20.92 14.95 -0.55
CA VAL A 162 22.15 15.49 0.02
C VAL A 162 23.28 15.27 -0.97
#